data_807f5703744c8025fe3d1f54c9dda465
#
_entry.id   807f5703744c8025fe3d1f54c9dda465
#
_cell.length_a   1.000
_cell.length_b   1.000
_cell.length_c   1.000
_cell.angle_alpha   90.00
_cell.angle_beta   90.00
_cell.angle_gamma   90.00
#
_symmetry.space_group_name_H-M   'P 1'
#
loop_
_entity.id
_entity.type
_entity.pdbx_description
1 polymer ?
#
loop_
_entity_poly.entity_id
_entity_poly.type
_entity_poly.pdbx_seq_one_letter_code
_entity_poly.pdbx_strand_id
1 'polypeptide(L)'
;MQPVVTLAADGQSGRGRWHIMAMLGGYQSTASWAGGVYENQYVLENGVWKIKDVRYLAQYSGRYDAPGWTATKEPTPFHYEASRVGRPVLDVPAPASAPSNGKGTTPSTLPTLAARVSDLAARAQRLSDEIEITNLQHAYGYYVDRKMWDDVAELFAEDGTMEIGLQGVYAGRASIRRGLNIFGRAGLSEGEINDHIQLQTIVSVMSDGRMARARGTDLGMIGPPTPNGFGGPGRALWTQSIYENAFVKQNGVWKFSAMRVYPRFIVDAEQGWAKDAQPAPGPSREYPPDRPPTESYEIYPRFHIAPLHFDHPVTGRPPQYPLGAVASAKEAPTGVAGHSNRTERPRATASSNPPAVKTAAALESLMAATERSVERSMAYHAAENLATAYGYYIDAFAWDETANIFSRDGWKELSYVGTYVGRERIRQSLKARYPDPKSPNFFTLHQVVQPVIHVSADARNAKIRARLFQMGGPSGGEGTWLAGIYENSAVIEDGTWKLSGMDLDYTWTAPARGGWVRVKTAPTAPTVAIAKTFPPDRPLRGSITPPFPKVHDVAFHYRNPVSGRMPAVLLP
;
A
#
# COMPACT_ATOMS: atom_id res chain seq x y z
N MET A 1 3.11 5.67 5.60
CA MET A 1 1.83 5.02 5.26
C MET A 1 0.81 6.09 4.88
N GLN A 2 -0.19 5.77 4.07
CA GLN A 2 -1.36 6.61 3.80
C GLN A 2 -1.00 8.01 3.29
N PRO A 3 -0.42 8.13 2.08
CA PRO A 3 -0.01 9.41 1.52
C PRO A 3 -1.20 10.28 1.10
N VAL A 4 -1.11 11.59 1.35
CA VAL A 4 -1.83 12.61 0.58
C VAL A 4 -0.78 13.56 0.05
N VAL A 5 -0.58 13.57 -1.25
CA VAL A 5 0.46 14.36 -1.92
C VAL A 5 -0.18 15.36 -2.87
N THR A 6 0.26 16.61 -2.78
CA THR A 6 -0.15 17.69 -3.69
C THR A 6 1.06 18.40 -4.25
N LEU A 7 1.03 18.74 -5.53
CA LEU A 7 2.05 19.51 -6.21
C LEU A 7 1.55 20.91 -6.52
N ALA A 8 2.43 21.91 -6.42
CA ALA A 8 2.14 23.24 -6.93
C ALA A 8 2.04 23.23 -8.46
N ALA A 9 1.31 24.19 -9.02
CA ALA A 9 1.08 24.30 -10.47
C ALA A 9 2.36 24.41 -11.29
N ASP A 10 3.39 25.04 -10.73
CA ASP A 10 4.69 25.20 -11.37
C ASP A 10 5.54 23.91 -11.39
N GLY A 11 5.08 22.86 -10.68
CA GLY A 11 5.81 21.60 -10.56
C GLY A 11 7.13 21.71 -9.80
N GLN A 12 7.41 22.83 -9.11
CA GLN A 12 8.69 23.03 -8.42
C GLN A 12 8.61 22.77 -6.90
N SER A 13 7.40 22.66 -6.36
CA SER A 13 7.19 22.36 -4.94
C SER A 13 6.03 21.41 -4.73
N GLY A 14 6.01 20.75 -3.56
CA GLY A 14 4.94 19.85 -3.19
C GLY A 14 4.80 19.74 -1.69
N ARG A 15 3.68 19.21 -1.24
CA ARG A 15 3.41 18.86 0.16
C ARG A 15 2.97 17.42 0.26
N GLY A 16 3.29 16.78 1.38
CA GLY A 16 2.89 15.41 1.62
C GLY A 16 2.56 15.17 3.08
N ARG A 17 1.43 14.51 3.31
CA ARG A 17 0.97 14.03 4.61
C ARG A 17 1.13 12.52 4.68
N TRP A 18 1.65 12.03 5.81
CA TRP A 18 1.96 10.62 5.99
C TRP A 18 1.67 10.18 7.43
N HIS A 19 0.99 9.05 7.61
CA HIS A 19 0.96 8.39 8.93
C HIS A 19 2.26 7.65 9.21
N ILE A 20 2.65 7.66 10.49
CA ILE A 20 3.66 6.75 11.05
C ILE A 20 3.05 5.99 12.22
N MET A 21 3.37 4.69 12.28
CA MET A 21 3.21 3.84 13.45
C MET A 21 4.59 3.28 13.80
N ALA A 22 5.01 3.50 15.02
CA ALA A 22 6.31 3.09 15.53
C ALA A 22 6.15 2.02 16.62
N MET A 23 6.94 0.96 16.51
CA MET A 23 7.18 -0.06 17.53
C MET A 23 8.51 0.26 18.19
N LEU A 24 8.48 0.67 19.46
CA LEU A 24 9.62 1.20 20.19
C LEU A 24 9.99 0.29 21.35
N GLY A 25 11.27 0.28 21.72
CA GLY A 25 11.79 -0.48 22.84
C GLY A 25 12.74 -1.58 22.42
N GLY A 26 12.99 -2.53 23.30
CA GLY A 26 13.96 -3.61 23.07
C GLY A 26 13.68 -4.85 23.90
N TYR A 27 14.31 -5.95 23.50
CA TYR A 27 14.21 -7.24 24.16
C TYR A 27 14.71 -7.15 25.60
N GLN A 28 13.99 -7.77 26.54
CA GLN A 28 14.24 -7.73 27.99
C GLN A 28 14.25 -6.30 28.58
N SER A 29 13.54 -5.36 27.92
CA SER A 29 13.45 -3.98 28.33
C SER A 29 11.99 -3.51 28.27
N THR A 30 11.64 -2.65 27.33
CA THR A 30 10.30 -2.08 27.18
C THR A 30 9.75 -2.33 25.80
N ALA A 31 8.42 -2.31 25.68
CA ALA A 31 7.74 -2.27 24.40
C ALA A 31 6.65 -1.19 24.46
N SER A 32 6.61 -0.32 23.46
CA SER A 32 5.61 0.73 23.36
C SER A 32 5.26 1.04 21.92
N TRP A 33 4.05 1.55 21.75
CA TRP A 33 3.57 2.13 20.52
C TRP A 33 3.70 3.65 20.55
N ALA A 34 4.03 4.22 19.43
CA ALA A 34 3.90 5.65 19.21
C ALA A 34 3.51 5.90 17.75
N GLY A 35 2.85 6.99 17.49
CA GLY A 35 2.54 7.36 16.13
C GLY A 35 2.02 8.77 15.99
N GLY A 36 1.91 9.18 14.75
CA GLY A 36 1.51 10.54 14.41
C GLY A 36 1.52 10.75 12.91
N VAL A 37 1.56 12.01 12.55
CA VAL A 37 1.52 12.47 11.16
C VAL A 37 2.75 13.28 10.84
N TYR A 38 3.34 13.01 9.67
CA TYR A 38 4.26 13.92 9.03
C TYR A 38 3.49 14.86 8.10
N GLU A 39 3.76 16.15 8.20
CA GLU A 39 3.39 17.19 7.23
C GLU A 39 4.68 17.77 6.65
N ASN A 40 5.06 17.28 5.48
CA ASN A 40 6.34 17.60 4.87
C ASN A 40 6.19 18.56 3.70
N GLN A 41 7.22 19.36 3.47
CA GLN A 41 7.37 20.18 2.26
C GLN A 41 8.53 19.64 1.42
N TYR A 42 8.32 19.67 0.13
CA TYR A 42 9.29 19.21 -0.87
C TYR A 42 9.57 20.31 -1.89
N VAL A 43 10.77 20.31 -2.43
CA VAL A 43 11.21 21.25 -3.47
C VAL A 43 11.98 20.51 -4.55
N LEU A 44 11.78 20.90 -5.82
CA LEU A 44 12.53 20.41 -6.95
C LEU A 44 13.74 21.30 -7.19
N GLU A 45 14.95 20.83 -6.89
CA GLU A 45 16.19 21.57 -7.11
C GLU A 45 17.11 20.78 -8.06
N ASN A 46 17.51 21.41 -9.14
CA ASN A 46 18.36 20.80 -10.16
C ASN A 46 17.81 19.44 -10.67
N GLY A 47 16.49 19.35 -10.87
CA GLY A 47 15.82 18.15 -11.33
C GLY A 47 15.72 17.02 -10.28
N VAL A 48 16.01 17.31 -9.02
CA VAL A 48 15.95 16.34 -7.92
C VAL A 48 15.01 16.84 -6.83
N TRP A 49 14.03 16.02 -6.48
CA TRP A 49 13.15 16.29 -5.34
C TRP A 49 13.91 16.14 -4.03
N LYS A 50 13.78 17.15 -3.17
CA LYS A 50 14.36 17.18 -1.83
C LYS A 50 13.31 17.51 -0.79
N ILE A 51 13.51 17.03 0.41
CA ILE A 51 12.73 17.45 1.58
C ILE A 51 13.23 18.84 1.96
N LYS A 52 12.33 19.82 1.99
CA LYS A 52 12.60 21.19 2.44
C LYS A 52 12.31 21.36 3.92
N ASP A 53 11.22 20.76 4.39
CA ASP A 53 10.77 20.83 5.77
C ASP A 53 10.15 19.51 6.21
N VAL A 54 10.41 19.09 7.44
CA VAL A 54 9.81 17.90 8.07
C VAL A 54 9.14 18.34 9.36
N ARG A 55 7.83 18.19 9.42
CA ARG A 55 7.06 18.45 10.62
C ARG A 55 6.38 17.16 11.09
N TYR A 56 6.80 16.66 12.23
CA TYR A 56 6.17 15.52 12.89
C TYR A 56 5.19 16.03 13.95
N LEU A 57 3.97 15.52 13.91
CA LEU A 57 2.89 15.81 14.84
C LEU A 57 2.49 14.51 15.51
N ALA A 58 2.85 14.35 16.79
CA ALA A 58 2.50 13.17 17.56
C ALA A 58 0.98 13.09 17.76
N GLN A 59 0.40 11.90 17.59
CA GLN A 59 -1.02 11.67 17.80
C GLN A 59 -1.32 10.75 18.97
N TYR A 60 -0.47 9.75 19.20
CA TYR A 60 -0.67 8.79 20.27
C TYR A 60 0.63 8.15 20.75
N SER A 61 0.56 7.63 21.96
CA SER A 61 1.55 6.71 22.50
C SER A 61 0.88 5.75 23.47
N GLY A 62 1.55 4.64 23.80
CA GLY A 62 1.06 3.69 24.80
C GLY A 62 2.06 2.55 25.00
N ARG A 63 2.12 2.01 26.22
CA ARG A 63 2.86 0.78 26.46
C ARG A 63 2.18 -0.38 25.73
N TYR A 64 2.95 -1.36 25.32
CA TYR A 64 2.42 -2.55 24.64
C TYR A 64 1.43 -3.34 25.49
N ASP A 65 1.70 -3.44 26.79
CA ASP A 65 0.89 -4.15 27.77
C ASP A 65 -0.26 -3.31 28.37
N ALA A 66 -0.43 -2.06 27.92
CA ALA A 66 -1.55 -1.22 28.33
C ALA A 66 -2.85 -1.66 27.65
N PRO A 67 -4.01 -1.35 28.26
CA PRO A 67 -5.32 -1.69 27.67
C PRO A 67 -5.60 -0.95 26.34
N GLY A 68 -4.90 0.17 26.08
CA GLY A 68 -5.04 0.98 24.86
C GLY A 68 -3.99 2.07 24.79
N TRP A 69 -4.32 3.14 24.11
CA TRP A 69 -3.40 4.24 23.80
C TRP A 69 -3.83 5.55 24.47
N THR A 70 -2.86 6.43 24.71
CA THR A 70 -3.09 7.80 25.15
C THR A 70 -2.97 8.71 23.95
N ALA A 71 -4.06 9.44 23.63
CA ALA A 71 -4.07 10.43 22.57
C ALA A 71 -3.33 11.70 23.00
N THR A 72 -2.63 12.33 22.06
CA THR A 72 -2.12 13.70 22.24
C THR A 72 -3.22 14.70 21.89
N LYS A 73 -3.09 15.91 22.43
CA LYS A 73 -4.01 17.03 22.13
C LYS A 73 -3.47 17.95 21.04
N GLU A 74 -2.37 17.57 20.40
CA GLU A 74 -1.74 18.40 19.38
C GLU A 74 -2.60 18.44 18.11
N PRO A 75 -2.96 19.64 17.61
CA PRO A 75 -3.74 19.74 16.38
C PRO A 75 -2.90 19.31 15.18
N THR A 76 -3.53 18.60 14.26
CA THR A 76 -2.91 18.11 13.01
C THR A 76 -3.55 18.81 11.79
N PRO A 77 -3.14 20.06 11.47
CA PRO A 77 -3.73 20.79 10.37
C PRO A 77 -3.50 20.09 9.03
N PHE A 78 -4.45 20.25 8.13
CA PHE A 78 -4.35 19.70 6.77
C PHE A 78 -3.69 20.72 5.83
N HIS A 79 -2.82 20.25 4.91
CA HIS A 79 -2.30 21.07 3.83
C HIS A 79 -3.19 21.06 2.58
N TYR A 80 -4.29 20.35 2.61
CA TYR A 80 -5.23 20.13 1.50
C TYR A 80 -6.67 20.37 1.95
N GLU A 81 -7.53 20.63 0.98
CA GLU A 81 -8.97 20.84 1.17
C GLU A 81 -9.77 19.72 0.52
N ALA A 82 -10.91 19.34 1.10
CA ALA A 82 -11.78 18.29 0.57
C ALA A 82 -12.32 18.61 -0.83
N SER A 83 -12.48 19.88 -1.17
CA SER A 83 -12.87 20.34 -2.49
C SER A 83 -11.82 20.05 -3.56
N ARG A 84 -10.53 19.93 -3.19
CA ARG A 84 -9.38 19.85 -4.09
C ARG A 84 -8.50 18.61 -3.92
N VAL A 85 -8.70 17.81 -2.89
CA VAL A 85 -7.86 16.63 -2.62
C VAL A 85 -7.85 15.60 -3.77
N GLY A 86 -8.91 15.57 -4.55
CA GLY A 86 -8.99 14.80 -5.80
C GLY A 86 -8.28 15.45 -7.00
N ARG A 87 -7.47 16.49 -6.78
CA ARG A 87 -6.59 17.11 -7.78
C ARG A 87 -5.15 17.04 -7.26
N PRO A 88 -4.33 16.10 -7.73
CA PRO A 88 -2.95 15.96 -7.23
C PRO A 88 -2.04 17.13 -7.61
N VAL A 89 -2.38 17.87 -8.67
CA VAL A 89 -1.73 19.12 -9.04
C VAL A 89 -2.69 20.29 -8.80
N LEU A 90 -2.28 21.22 -7.95
CA LEU A 90 -3.07 22.40 -7.60
C LEU A 90 -2.92 23.46 -8.68
N ASP A 91 -4.07 23.95 -9.19
CA ASP A 91 -4.16 25.09 -10.08
C ASP A 91 -3.13 25.10 -11.23
N VAL A 92 -3.26 24.12 -12.14
CA VAL A 92 -2.58 24.27 -13.44
C VAL A 92 -3.17 25.53 -14.08
N PRO A 93 -2.39 26.62 -14.28
CA PRO A 93 -2.89 27.77 -15.01
C PRO A 93 -3.42 27.28 -16.36
N ALA A 94 -4.60 27.75 -16.76
CA ALA A 94 -4.98 27.60 -18.16
C ALA A 94 -3.79 27.98 -19.02
N PRO A 95 -3.43 27.20 -20.07
CA PRO A 95 -2.29 27.55 -20.90
C PRO A 95 -2.46 29.02 -21.27
N ALA A 96 -1.52 29.84 -20.82
CA ALA A 96 -1.54 31.25 -21.14
C ALA A 96 -1.69 31.32 -22.64
N SER A 97 -2.78 31.93 -23.11
CA SER A 97 -2.93 32.25 -24.52
C SER A 97 -1.61 32.86 -24.93
N ALA A 98 -0.92 32.20 -25.84
CA ALA A 98 0.49 32.51 -26.19
C ALA A 98 0.67 34.02 -26.27
N PRO A 99 1.60 34.62 -25.51
CA PRO A 99 1.83 36.04 -25.65
C PRO A 99 2.19 36.30 -27.11
N SER A 100 1.30 37.00 -27.78
CA SER A 100 1.54 37.53 -29.11
C SER A 100 2.53 38.69 -28.98
N ASN A 101 3.80 38.39 -28.70
CA ASN A 101 4.88 39.34 -28.95
C ASN A 101 6.22 38.63 -29.11
N GLY A 102 6.64 38.59 -30.33
CA GLY A 102 7.83 38.06 -30.87
C GLY A 102 9.12 38.39 -30.16
N LYS A 103 9.82 37.31 -29.88
CA LYS A 103 11.22 37.16 -30.33
C LYS A 103 11.29 35.74 -30.86
N GLY A 104 11.70 35.64 -32.13
CA GLY A 104 11.63 34.44 -32.93
C GLY A 104 12.19 33.20 -32.22
N THR A 105 11.33 32.39 -31.70
CA THR A 105 11.62 30.96 -31.50
C THR A 105 11.65 30.37 -32.90
N THR A 106 12.83 29.94 -33.35
CA THR A 106 12.97 29.13 -34.54
C THR A 106 11.89 28.03 -34.50
N PRO A 107 11.05 27.87 -35.55
CA PRO A 107 10.02 26.87 -35.55
C PRO A 107 10.65 25.50 -35.23
N SER A 108 10.21 24.82 -34.19
CA SER A 108 10.73 23.49 -33.86
C SER A 108 10.47 22.58 -35.04
N THR A 109 11.49 21.98 -35.60
CA THR A 109 11.36 21.04 -36.72
C THR A 109 10.61 19.78 -36.26
N LEU A 110 9.93 19.08 -37.18
CA LEU A 110 9.26 17.82 -36.87
C LEU A 110 10.16 16.81 -36.13
N PRO A 111 11.45 16.61 -36.51
CA PRO A 111 12.34 15.73 -35.74
C PRO A 111 12.57 16.19 -34.29
N THR A 112 12.68 17.50 -34.05
CA THR A 112 12.86 18.03 -32.68
C THR A 112 11.62 17.83 -31.82
N LEU A 113 10.43 18.06 -32.37
CA LEU A 113 9.16 17.80 -31.68
C LEU A 113 8.97 16.31 -31.43
N ALA A 114 9.25 15.46 -32.39
CA ALA A 114 9.19 14.02 -32.28
C ALA A 114 10.09 13.49 -31.15
N ALA A 115 11.32 13.99 -31.04
CA ALA A 115 12.24 13.61 -29.97
C ALA A 115 11.72 14.01 -28.59
N ARG A 116 11.16 15.23 -28.46
CA ARG A 116 10.55 15.70 -27.18
C ARG A 116 9.34 14.89 -26.78
N VAL A 117 8.45 14.60 -27.73
CA VAL A 117 7.24 13.77 -27.44
C VAL A 117 7.65 12.34 -27.09
N SER A 118 8.65 11.77 -27.76
CA SER A 118 9.19 10.45 -27.45
C SER A 118 9.78 10.37 -26.03
N ASP A 119 10.51 11.42 -25.58
CA ASP A 119 11.00 11.49 -24.19
C ASP A 119 9.85 11.56 -23.19
N LEU A 120 8.83 12.39 -23.46
CA LEU A 120 7.65 12.48 -22.61
C LEU A 120 6.89 11.15 -22.55
N ALA A 121 6.72 10.47 -23.68
CA ALA A 121 6.09 9.15 -23.76
C ALA A 121 6.87 8.11 -22.93
N ALA A 122 8.19 8.10 -23.01
CA ALA A 122 9.03 7.20 -22.22
C ALA A 122 8.92 7.47 -20.71
N ARG A 123 8.80 8.74 -20.31
CA ARG A 123 8.58 9.14 -18.92
C ARG A 123 7.18 8.74 -18.43
N ALA A 124 6.15 8.98 -19.22
CA ALA A 124 4.78 8.56 -18.91
C ALA A 124 4.67 7.02 -18.79
N GLN A 125 5.38 6.28 -19.66
CA GLN A 125 5.42 4.82 -19.58
C GLN A 125 6.09 4.35 -18.28
N ARG A 126 7.17 4.97 -17.83
CA ARG A 126 7.80 4.62 -16.54
C ARG A 126 6.86 4.83 -15.36
N LEU A 127 6.08 5.92 -15.35
CA LEU A 127 5.05 6.13 -14.30
C LEU A 127 3.98 5.04 -14.34
N SER A 128 3.53 4.64 -15.52
CA SER A 128 2.60 3.51 -15.66
C SER A 128 3.20 2.20 -15.15
N ASP A 129 4.47 1.94 -15.45
CA ASP A 129 5.19 0.74 -15.00
C ASP A 129 5.34 0.72 -13.46
N GLU A 130 5.65 1.86 -12.84
CA GLU A 130 5.72 1.99 -11.38
C GLU A 130 4.36 1.72 -10.72
N ILE A 131 3.27 2.22 -11.30
CA ILE A 131 1.90 1.98 -10.85
C ILE A 131 1.54 0.49 -10.98
N GLU A 132 1.81 -0.13 -12.12
CA GLU A 132 1.52 -1.55 -12.36
C GLU A 132 2.27 -2.46 -11.37
N ILE A 133 3.56 -2.18 -11.12
CA ILE A 133 4.38 -2.93 -10.17
C ILE A 133 3.88 -2.73 -8.73
N THR A 134 3.48 -1.50 -8.36
CA THR A 134 2.90 -1.21 -7.05
C THR A 134 1.60 -1.99 -6.85
N ASN A 135 0.70 -1.98 -7.85
CA ASN A 135 -0.52 -2.77 -7.82
C ASN A 135 -0.24 -4.28 -7.73
N LEU A 136 0.76 -4.79 -8.47
CA LEU A 136 1.18 -6.19 -8.43
C LEU A 136 1.68 -6.60 -7.04
N GLN A 137 2.53 -5.76 -6.41
CA GLN A 137 3.02 -5.98 -5.06
C GLN A 137 1.88 -5.97 -4.03
N HIS A 138 0.96 -5.03 -4.16
CA HIS A 138 -0.18 -4.94 -3.24
C HIS A 138 -1.19 -6.08 -3.44
N ALA A 139 -1.43 -6.50 -4.69
CA ALA A 139 -2.28 -7.65 -4.99
C ALA A 139 -1.70 -8.95 -4.39
N TYR A 140 -0.37 -9.13 -4.43
CA TYR A 140 0.31 -10.24 -3.76
C TYR A 140 -0.09 -10.33 -2.28
N GLY A 141 -0.07 -9.21 -1.55
CA GLY A 141 -0.44 -9.20 -0.13
C GLY A 141 -1.88 -9.67 0.10
N TYR A 142 -2.84 -9.21 -0.72
CA TYR A 142 -4.24 -9.65 -0.61
C TYR A 142 -4.43 -11.14 -0.92
N TYR A 143 -3.67 -11.70 -1.86
CA TYR A 143 -3.72 -13.13 -2.16
C TYR A 143 -3.07 -13.96 -1.04
N VAL A 144 -1.98 -13.48 -0.45
CA VAL A 144 -1.34 -14.13 0.70
C VAL A 144 -2.27 -14.15 1.91
N ASP A 145 -2.97 -13.06 2.19
CA ASP A 145 -3.93 -12.99 3.31
C ASP A 145 -4.97 -14.11 3.27
N ARG A 146 -5.39 -14.48 2.08
CA ARG A 146 -6.40 -15.51 1.85
C ARG A 146 -5.82 -16.88 1.51
N LYS A 147 -4.48 -17.01 1.54
CA LYS A 147 -3.77 -18.22 1.15
C LYS A 147 -4.19 -18.73 -0.24
N MET A 148 -4.42 -17.79 -1.16
CA MET A 148 -4.76 -18.05 -2.56
C MET A 148 -3.49 -18.42 -3.33
N TRP A 149 -2.91 -19.60 -3.00
CA TRP A 149 -1.56 -19.96 -3.42
C TRP A 149 -1.39 -20.11 -4.92
N ASP A 150 -2.44 -20.47 -5.64
CA ASP A 150 -2.41 -20.53 -7.11
C ASP A 150 -2.32 -19.12 -7.70
N ASP A 151 -3.14 -18.18 -7.18
CA ASP A 151 -3.10 -16.79 -7.60
C ASP A 151 -1.76 -16.11 -7.25
N VAL A 152 -1.17 -16.44 -6.08
CA VAL A 152 0.18 -15.96 -5.71
C VAL A 152 1.23 -16.50 -6.68
N ALA A 153 1.22 -17.79 -6.97
CA ALA A 153 2.21 -18.41 -7.88
C ALA A 153 2.12 -17.86 -9.31
N GLU A 154 0.92 -17.54 -9.79
CA GLU A 154 0.69 -16.92 -11.10
C GLU A 154 1.31 -15.53 -11.25
N LEU A 155 1.56 -14.81 -10.16
CA LEU A 155 2.22 -13.50 -10.21
C LEU A 155 3.70 -13.59 -10.64
N PHE A 156 4.29 -14.78 -10.62
CA PHE A 156 5.70 -14.98 -10.96
C PHE A 156 5.89 -15.29 -12.45
N ALA A 157 7.07 -14.95 -12.97
CA ALA A 157 7.56 -15.50 -14.21
C ALA A 157 7.69 -17.03 -14.08
N GLU A 158 7.67 -17.76 -15.20
CA GLU A 158 7.73 -19.23 -15.18
C GLU A 158 8.98 -19.75 -14.48
N ASP A 159 10.11 -19.08 -14.71
CA ASP A 159 11.43 -19.33 -14.13
C ASP A 159 11.72 -18.48 -12.88
N GLY A 160 10.70 -17.81 -12.33
CA GLY A 160 10.83 -16.93 -11.16
C GLY A 160 11.30 -17.67 -9.91
N THR A 161 11.83 -16.94 -8.95
CA THR A 161 12.30 -17.49 -7.68
C THR A 161 11.64 -16.84 -6.48
N MET A 162 11.47 -17.60 -5.41
CA MET A 162 11.00 -17.11 -4.10
C MET A 162 11.96 -17.58 -3.02
N GLU A 163 12.48 -16.63 -2.23
CA GLU A 163 13.32 -16.88 -1.06
C GLU A 163 12.76 -16.15 0.14
N ILE A 164 12.37 -16.88 1.18
CA ILE A 164 11.78 -16.32 2.40
C ILE A 164 12.67 -16.66 3.58
N GLY A 165 13.33 -15.63 4.09
CA GLY A 165 14.23 -15.76 5.23
C GLY A 165 15.30 -16.81 5.00
N LEU A 166 15.52 -17.63 6.01
CA LEU A 166 16.53 -18.70 6.00
C LEU A 166 15.97 -20.04 5.50
N GLN A 167 14.78 -20.04 4.90
CA GLN A 167 14.11 -21.27 4.47
C GLN A 167 14.68 -21.86 3.19
N GLY A 168 15.33 -21.04 2.36
CA GLY A 168 15.91 -21.44 1.09
C GLY A 168 15.11 -20.96 -0.12
N VAL A 169 15.52 -21.38 -1.31
CA VAL A 169 15.01 -20.88 -2.59
C VAL A 169 14.11 -21.90 -3.25
N TYR A 170 12.89 -21.48 -3.59
CA TYR A 170 11.94 -22.19 -4.45
C TYR A 170 12.07 -21.63 -5.87
N ALA A 171 12.44 -22.46 -6.83
CA ALA A 171 12.77 -22.05 -8.20
C ALA A 171 11.74 -22.56 -9.22
N GLY A 172 11.15 -21.62 -9.96
CA GLY A 172 10.05 -21.87 -10.88
C GLY A 172 8.68 -21.87 -10.22
N ARG A 173 7.66 -21.49 -10.99
CA ARG A 173 6.29 -21.29 -10.52
C ARG A 173 5.71 -22.48 -9.77
N ALA A 174 5.92 -23.71 -10.27
CA ALA A 174 5.44 -24.92 -9.62
C ALA A 174 6.08 -25.15 -8.24
N SER A 175 7.39 -24.88 -8.12
CA SER A 175 8.10 -25.01 -6.85
C SER A 175 7.67 -23.90 -5.86
N ILE A 176 7.48 -22.67 -6.33
CA ILE A 176 6.93 -21.57 -5.55
C ILE A 176 5.55 -21.95 -5.00
N ARG A 177 4.65 -22.47 -5.86
CA ARG A 177 3.32 -22.93 -5.44
C ARG A 177 3.38 -23.99 -4.34
N ARG A 178 4.29 -24.95 -4.47
CA ARG A 178 4.54 -25.98 -3.46
C ARG A 178 5.09 -25.35 -2.17
N GLY A 179 6.07 -24.45 -2.29
CA GLY A 179 6.73 -23.78 -1.17
C GLY A 179 5.79 -22.91 -0.32
N LEU A 180 4.77 -22.31 -0.92
CA LEU A 180 3.80 -21.47 -0.18
C LEU A 180 3.03 -22.26 0.90
N ASN A 181 2.96 -23.60 0.82
CA ASN A 181 2.36 -24.43 1.86
C ASN A 181 3.13 -24.42 3.20
N ILE A 182 4.35 -23.86 3.26
CA ILE A 182 5.04 -23.60 4.54
C ILE A 182 4.23 -22.68 5.47
N PHE A 183 3.38 -21.83 4.91
CA PHE A 183 2.46 -20.94 5.63
C PHE A 183 1.09 -21.59 5.90
N GLY A 184 0.94 -22.87 5.62
CA GLY A 184 -0.28 -23.64 5.74
C GLY A 184 -0.92 -23.96 4.40
N ARG A 185 -1.98 -24.76 4.44
CA ARG A 185 -2.74 -25.19 3.24
C ARG A 185 -3.36 -23.99 2.53
N ALA A 186 -3.64 -24.16 1.23
CA ALA A 186 -4.41 -23.19 0.47
C ALA A 186 -5.80 -22.98 1.10
N GLY A 187 -6.27 -21.74 1.10
CA GLY A 187 -7.49 -21.30 1.75
C GLY A 187 -7.28 -20.93 3.23
N LEU A 188 -7.97 -19.89 3.66
CA LEU A 188 -7.99 -19.46 5.04
C LEU A 188 -8.97 -20.33 5.82
N SER A 189 -8.58 -20.83 6.99
CA SER A 189 -9.43 -21.65 7.84
C SER A 189 -10.35 -20.79 8.71
N GLU A 190 -11.48 -21.36 9.15
CA GLU A 190 -12.34 -20.70 10.14
C GLU A 190 -11.54 -20.41 11.41
N GLY A 191 -11.65 -19.18 11.95
CA GLY A 191 -10.90 -18.74 13.12
C GLY A 191 -9.44 -18.35 12.86
N GLU A 192 -8.99 -18.35 11.61
CA GLU A 192 -7.63 -17.98 11.24
C GLU A 192 -7.55 -16.51 10.80
N ILE A 193 -6.52 -15.80 11.27
CA ILE A 193 -6.10 -14.48 10.77
C ILE A 193 -4.73 -14.66 10.13
N ASN A 194 -4.58 -14.14 8.90
CA ASN A 194 -3.33 -14.18 8.16
C ASN A 194 -3.20 -12.89 7.33
N ASP A 195 -3.08 -11.77 8.04
CA ASP A 195 -2.98 -10.45 7.41
C ASP A 195 -1.50 -10.05 7.22
N HIS A 196 -1.15 -9.71 5.98
CA HIS A 196 0.19 -9.28 5.55
C HIS A 196 0.12 -7.91 4.91
N ILE A 197 0.18 -6.85 5.75
CA ILE A 197 0.05 -5.47 5.27
C ILE A 197 1.28 -5.04 4.52
N GLN A 198 1.13 -4.71 3.23
CA GLN A 198 2.19 -4.20 2.37
C GLN A 198 2.34 -2.69 2.53
N LEU A 199 3.51 -2.25 2.97
CA LEU A 199 3.76 -0.85 3.33
C LEU A 199 5.03 -0.32 2.66
N GLN A 200 5.10 1.00 2.47
CA GLN A 200 6.31 1.73 2.05
C GLN A 200 6.94 1.20 0.75
N THR A 201 6.13 0.84 -0.23
CA THR A 201 6.63 0.32 -1.50
C THR A 201 7.39 1.41 -2.27
N ILE A 202 8.66 1.15 -2.57
CA ILE A 202 9.54 1.99 -3.40
C ILE A 202 9.88 1.18 -4.64
N VAL A 203 9.48 1.68 -5.81
CA VAL A 203 9.72 1.03 -7.11
C VAL A 203 10.82 1.75 -7.86
N SER A 204 11.69 0.99 -8.50
CA SER A 204 12.74 1.48 -9.39
C SER A 204 12.68 0.73 -10.72
N VAL A 205 12.16 1.37 -11.75
CA VAL A 205 12.13 0.83 -13.12
C VAL A 205 13.46 1.11 -13.81
N MET A 206 14.06 0.09 -14.42
CA MET A 206 15.32 0.22 -15.17
C MET A 206 15.13 1.05 -16.43
N SER A 207 16.23 1.62 -16.95
CA SER A 207 16.20 2.49 -18.13
C SER A 207 15.66 1.81 -19.39
N ASP A 208 15.78 0.48 -19.47
CA ASP A 208 15.27 -0.32 -20.60
C ASP A 208 13.75 -0.59 -20.54
N GLY A 209 13.09 -0.26 -19.40
CA GLY A 209 11.66 -0.51 -19.18
C GLY A 209 11.28 -2.00 -19.16
N ARG A 210 12.25 -2.91 -19.02
CA ARG A 210 12.02 -4.36 -19.03
C ARG A 210 12.23 -5.01 -17.69
N MET A 211 12.99 -4.40 -16.81
CA MET A 211 13.27 -4.86 -15.48
C MET A 211 12.96 -3.77 -14.46
N ALA A 212 12.60 -4.18 -13.25
CA ALA A 212 12.38 -3.28 -12.13
C ALA A 212 12.74 -3.97 -10.82
N ARG A 213 12.90 -3.17 -9.78
CA ARG A 213 13.02 -3.63 -8.41
C ARG A 213 12.05 -2.88 -7.52
N ALA A 214 11.59 -3.53 -6.46
CA ALA A 214 10.82 -2.86 -5.43
C ALA A 214 11.25 -3.32 -4.04
N ARG A 215 11.30 -2.33 -3.13
CA ARG A 215 11.46 -2.53 -1.70
C ARG A 215 10.17 -2.17 -1.00
N GLY A 216 9.80 -2.95 0.00
CA GLY A 216 8.65 -2.66 0.85
C GLY A 216 8.80 -3.30 2.22
N THR A 217 7.86 -2.98 3.10
CA THR A 217 7.75 -3.58 4.43
C THR A 217 6.48 -4.41 4.48
N ASP A 218 6.58 -5.61 5.04
CA ASP A 218 5.44 -6.43 5.44
C ASP A 218 5.25 -6.32 6.95
N LEU A 219 4.03 -6.06 7.38
CA LEU A 219 3.62 -6.16 8.78
C LEU A 219 2.56 -7.26 8.88
N GLY A 220 2.94 -8.37 9.48
CA GLY A 220 2.09 -9.56 9.59
C GLY A 220 1.37 -9.64 10.93
N MET A 221 0.08 -9.95 10.87
CA MET A 221 -0.78 -10.33 11.99
C MET A 221 -1.29 -11.73 11.74
N ILE A 222 -0.72 -12.70 12.44
CA ILE A 222 -0.97 -14.13 12.23
C ILE A 222 -1.60 -14.71 13.49
N GLY A 223 -2.69 -15.45 13.36
CA GLY A 223 -3.32 -16.11 14.49
C GLY A 223 -4.79 -16.46 14.31
N PRO A 224 -5.38 -17.27 15.19
CA PRO A 224 -4.71 -18.42 15.79
C PRO A 224 -4.26 -19.37 14.67
N PRO A 225 -3.03 -19.88 14.72
CA PRO A 225 -2.52 -20.70 13.65
C PRO A 225 -3.19 -22.07 13.63
N THR A 226 -3.32 -22.62 12.42
CA THR A 226 -3.67 -24.03 12.25
C THR A 226 -2.55 -24.91 12.82
N PRO A 227 -2.83 -26.17 13.19
CA PRO A 227 -1.82 -27.07 13.76
C PRO A 227 -0.53 -27.20 12.95
N ASN A 228 -0.59 -26.98 11.65
CA ASN A 228 0.54 -27.09 10.71
C ASN A 228 0.99 -25.73 10.16
N GLY A 229 0.51 -24.59 10.73
CA GLY A 229 0.84 -23.24 10.27
C GLY A 229 2.11 -22.67 10.91
N PHE A 230 2.63 -21.63 10.29
CA PHE A 230 3.73 -20.82 10.82
C PHE A 230 3.34 -20.24 12.20
N GLY A 231 4.19 -20.44 13.21
CA GLY A 231 3.97 -19.96 14.58
C GLY A 231 3.49 -21.00 15.58
N GLY A 232 3.03 -22.16 15.14
CA GLY A 232 2.56 -23.26 15.99
C GLY A 232 1.15 -23.06 16.56
N PRO A 233 0.53 -24.11 17.13
CA PRO A 233 -0.85 -24.08 17.57
C PRO A 233 -1.12 -23.06 18.65
N GLY A 234 -2.21 -22.29 18.52
CA GLY A 234 -2.72 -21.39 19.54
C GLY A 234 -1.92 -20.10 19.79
N ARG A 235 -0.90 -19.81 18.97
CA ARG A 235 -0.08 -18.58 19.11
C ARG A 235 -0.43 -17.56 18.04
N ALA A 236 -0.77 -16.36 18.48
CA ALA A 236 -0.89 -15.21 17.60
C ALA A 236 0.48 -14.48 17.52
N LEU A 237 0.87 -14.04 16.34
CA LEU A 237 2.18 -13.44 16.09
C LEU A 237 2.06 -12.06 15.45
N TRP A 238 2.93 -11.16 15.89
CA TRP A 238 3.42 -10.06 15.08
C TRP A 238 4.63 -10.52 14.29
N THR A 239 4.64 -10.24 13.00
CA THR A 239 5.83 -10.41 12.15
C THR A 239 6.13 -9.13 11.40
N GLN A 240 7.38 -8.89 11.11
CA GLN A 240 7.79 -7.84 10.20
C GLN A 240 8.90 -8.35 9.29
N SER A 241 8.76 -8.06 8.00
CA SER A 241 9.75 -8.39 6.99
C SER A 241 10.02 -7.22 6.06
N ILE A 242 11.15 -7.27 5.37
CA ILE A 242 11.47 -6.37 4.27
C ILE A 242 11.44 -7.19 2.97
N TYR A 243 10.76 -6.67 1.96
CA TYR A 243 10.86 -7.17 0.59
C TYR A 243 11.98 -6.46 -0.16
N GLU A 244 12.76 -7.21 -0.92
CA GLU A 244 13.65 -6.75 -1.99
C GLU A 244 13.37 -7.59 -3.22
N ASN A 245 12.38 -7.19 -3.99
CA ASN A 245 11.86 -7.96 -5.10
C ASN A 245 12.39 -7.46 -6.43
N ALA A 246 12.55 -8.37 -7.39
CA ALA A 246 12.86 -8.06 -8.77
C ALA A 246 11.68 -8.44 -9.68
N PHE A 247 11.49 -7.65 -10.72
CA PHE A 247 10.40 -7.81 -11.69
C PHE A 247 10.94 -7.82 -13.11
N VAL A 248 10.22 -8.51 -13.98
CA VAL A 248 10.49 -8.56 -15.42
C VAL A 248 9.21 -8.29 -16.19
N LYS A 249 9.30 -7.51 -17.26
CA LYS A 249 8.19 -7.27 -18.19
C LYS A 249 8.25 -8.27 -19.34
N GLN A 250 7.31 -9.21 -19.39
CA GLN A 250 7.20 -10.23 -20.42
C GLN A 250 5.87 -10.07 -21.17
N ASN A 251 5.91 -9.94 -22.49
CA ASN A 251 4.73 -9.73 -23.33
C ASN A 251 3.85 -8.54 -22.86
N GLY A 252 4.49 -7.46 -22.40
CA GLY A 252 3.79 -6.27 -21.90
C GLY A 252 3.27 -6.37 -20.46
N VAL A 253 3.47 -7.48 -19.76
CA VAL A 253 2.97 -7.73 -18.41
C VAL A 253 4.12 -7.85 -17.41
N TRP A 254 4.03 -7.11 -16.31
CA TRP A 254 4.98 -7.21 -15.21
C TRP A 254 4.73 -8.45 -14.36
N LYS A 255 5.81 -9.15 -13.97
CA LYS A 255 5.81 -10.37 -13.15
C LYS A 255 6.95 -10.33 -12.17
N PHE A 256 6.80 -11.00 -11.03
CA PHE A 256 7.95 -11.26 -10.16
C PHE A 256 8.95 -12.17 -10.89
N SER A 257 10.19 -11.71 -11.05
CA SER A 257 11.32 -12.57 -11.46
C SER A 257 12.07 -13.13 -10.26
N ALA A 258 12.11 -12.38 -9.16
CA ALA A 258 12.62 -12.87 -7.88
C ALA A 258 11.91 -12.17 -6.73
N MET A 259 11.47 -12.94 -5.76
CA MET A 259 10.98 -12.42 -4.49
C MET A 259 11.97 -12.79 -3.40
N ARG A 260 12.41 -11.79 -2.64
CA ARG A 260 13.22 -11.96 -1.44
C ARG A 260 12.56 -11.28 -0.27
N VAL A 261 12.27 -12.07 0.75
CA VAL A 261 11.64 -11.59 1.99
C VAL A 261 12.63 -11.78 3.14
N TYR A 262 12.97 -10.70 3.80
CA TYR A 262 13.89 -10.66 4.93
C TYR A 262 13.09 -10.48 6.22
N PRO A 263 12.76 -11.53 6.96
CA PRO A 263 12.18 -11.42 8.29
C PRO A 263 13.08 -10.57 9.20
N ARG A 264 12.49 -9.64 9.92
CA ARG A 264 13.19 -8.79 10.88
C ARG A 264 12.91 -9.19 12.31
N PHE A 265 11.63 -9.46 12.62
CA PHE A 265 11.22 -10.02 13.90
C PHE A 265 9.99 -10.91 13.75
N ILE A 266 9.87 -11.84 14.68
CA ILE A 266 8.72 -12.70 14.91
C ILE A 266 8.52 -12.73 16.41
N VAL A 267 7.37 -12.25 16.90
CA VAL A 267 7.10 -12.18 18.34
C VAL A 267 5.65 -12.58 18.63
N ASP A 268 5.45 -13.17 19.79
CA ASP A 268 4.11 -13.47 20.30
C ASP A 268 3.29 -12.18 20.48
N ALA A 269 2.06 -12.16 19.96
CA ALA A 269 1.21 -10.97 19.98
C ALA A 269 0.66 -10.62 21.37
N GLU A 270 0.68 -11.53 22.33
CA GLU A 270 0.28 -11.22 23.72
C GLU A 270 1.47 -10.71 24.54
N GLN A 271 2.66 -11.26 24.30
CA GLN A 271 3.88 -10.88 25.03
C GLN A 271 4.56 -9.64 24.46
N GLY A 272 4.55 -9.47 23.15
CA GLY A 272 5.22 -8.39 22.44
C GLY A 272 6.75 -8.51 22.44
N TRP A 273 7.42 -7.58 21.76
CA TRP A 273 8.86 -7.62 21.49
C TRP A 273 9.76 -7.36 22.69
N ALA A 274 9.24 -6.89 23.82
CA ALA A 274 10.04 -6.80 25.06
C ALA A 274 10.22 -8.17 25.75
N LYS A 275 9.28 -9.10 25.57
CA LYS A 275 9.23 -10.35 26.31
C LYS A 275 9.44 -11.59 25.44
N ASP A 276 9.22 -11.48 24.14
CA ASP A 276 9.38 -12.58 23.19
C ASP A 276 10.23 -12.18 21.98
N ALA A 277 11.01 -13.15 21.50
CA ALA A 277 11.80 -13.05 20.29
C ALA A 277 12.01 -14.45 19.74
N GLN A 278 11.37 -14.76 18.61
CA GLN A 278 11.46 -16.08 18.01
C GLN A 278 12.50 -16.10 16.89
N PRO A 279 13.23 -17.19 16.71
CA PRO A 279 14.19 -17.33 15.64
C PRO A 279 13.47 -17.40 14.28
N ALA A 280 14.17 -17.01 13.21
CA ALA A 280 13.69 -17.25 11.86
C ALA A 280 13.63 -18.77 11.59
N PRO A 281 12.53 -19.27 10.99
CA PRO A 281 12.44 -20.67 10.61
C PRO A 281 13.49 -21.04 9.57
N GLY A 282 14.09 -22.22 9.73
CA GLY A 282 14.96 -22.84 8.73
C GLY A 282 14.18 -23.56 7.62
N PRO A 283 14.88 -24.29 6.73
CA PRO A 283 14.27 -25.03 5.63
C PRO A 283 13.19 -26.01 6.10
N SER A 284 12.06 -26.01 5.42
CA SER A 284 10.96 -26.94 5.69
C SER A 284 11.37 -28.36 5.31
N ARG A 285 11.04 -29.35 6.16
CA ARG A 285 11.21 -30.78 5.84
C ARG A 285 10.05 -31.32 4.99
N GLU A 286 8.86 -30.78 5.20
CA GLU A 286 7.64 -31.20 4.48
C GLU A 286 7.59 -30.61 3.06
N TYR A 287 7.99 -29.34 2.92
CA TYR A 287 8.05 -28.62 1.65
C TYR A 287 9.49 -28.13 1.43
N PRO A 288 10.45 -29.01 1.13
CA PRO A 288 11.85 -28.63 1.04
C PRO A 288 12.09 -27.63 -0.09
N PRO A 289 12.97 -26.63 0.11
CA PRO A 289 13.38 -25.75 -0.97
C PRO A 289 14.22 -26.49 -2.00
N ASP A 290 14.31 -25.96 -3.22
CA ASP A 290 15.13 -26.53 -4.29
C ASP A 290 16.62 -26.23 -4.11
N ARG A 291 16.93 -25.14 -3.41
CA ARG A 291 18.30 -24.70 -3.11
C ARG A 291 18.37 -24.13 -1.69
N PRO A 292 19.55 -24.19 -1.02
CA PRO A 292 19.73 -23.57 0.28
C PRO A 292 19.55 -22.04 0.21
N PRO A 293 19.35 -21.37 1.36
CA PRO A 293 19.27 -19.92 1.41
C PRO A 293 20.56 -19.28 0.89
N THR A 294 20.42 -18.19 0.15
CA THR A 294 21.56 -17.49 -0.47
C THR A 294 22.31 -16.58 0.49
N GLU A 295 21.70 -16.23 1.61
CA GLU A 295 22.25 -15.32 2.63
C GLU A 295 22.10 -15.93 4.03
N SER A 296 22.90 -15.43 4.96
CA SER A 296 22.83 -15.79 6.37
C SER A 296 22.77 -14.52 7.23
N TYR A 297 21.85 -14.49 8.17
CA TYR A 297 21.66 -13.39 9.11
C TYR A 297 20.86 -13.84 10.34
N GLU A 298 20.89 -13.05 11.38
CA GLU A 298 20.05 -13.23 12.56
C GLU A 298 18.95 -12.16 12.59
N ILE A 299 17.77 -12.54 13.07
CA ILE A 299 16.65 -11.63 13.27
C ILE A 299 16.58 -11.15 14.72
N TYR A 300 15.63 -10.26 15.04
CA TYR A 300 15.42 -9.77 16.40
C TYR A 300 15.49 -10.90 17.44
N PRO A 301 16.23 -10.74 18.57
CA PRO A 301 16.76 -9.50 19.16
C PRO A 301 18.10 -9.02 18.55
N ARG A 302 18.70 -9.76 17.65
CA ARG A 302 19.75 -9.26 16.78
C ARG A 302 19.12 -8.39 15.69
N PHE A 303 19.94 -7.75 14.88
CA PHE A 303 19.39 -7.05 13.73
C PHE A 303 20.27 -7.21 12.50
N HIS A 304 19.65 -7.13 11.36
CA HIS A 304 20.33 -7.06 10.07
C HIS A 304 19.64 -6.02 9.18
N ILE A 305 20.36 -5.55 8.20
CA ILE A 305 19.84 -4.64 7.18
C ILE A 305 19.73 -5.42 5.86
N ALA A 306 18.53 -5.59 5.35
CA ALA A 306 18.33 -6.05 3.98
C ALA A 306 18.96 -5.03 3.03
N PRO A 307 19.87 -5.43 2.12
CA PRO A 307 20.53 -4.48 1.23
C PRO A 307 19.55 -3.65 0.43
N LEU A 308 19.78 -2.35 0.32
CA LEU A 308 18.97 -1.44 -0.51
C LEU A 308 19.36 -1.62 -1.97
N HIS A 309 18.36 -1.73 -2.86
CA HIS A 309 18.61 -1.84 -4.30
C HIS A 309 18.86 -0.48 -4.97
N PHE A 310 18.76 0.61 -4.26
CA PHE A 310 18.90 1.98 -4.77
C PHE A 310 19.93 2.78 -3.99
N ASP A 311 20.55 3.73 -4.67
CA ASP A 311 21.44 4.70 -4.07
C ASP A 311 20.64 5.82 -3.37
N HIS A 312 21.33 6.62 -2.55
CA HIS A 312 20.70 7.75 -1.86
C HIS A 312 20.02 8.69 -2.87
N PRO A 313 18.70 8.94 -2.77
CA PRO A 313 17.92 9.57 -3.84
C PRO A 313 18.32 11.01 -4.19
N VAL A 314 18.99 11.72 -3.28
CA VAL A 314 19.45 13.10 -3.52
C VAL A 314 20.90 13.14 -3.95
N THR A 315 21.79 12.41 -3.27
CA THR A 315 23.23 12.49 -3.50
C THR A 315 23.76 11.51 -4.54
N GLY A 316 23.01 10.47 -4.87
CA GLY A 316 23.43 9.37 -5.72
C GLY A 316 24.55 8.50 -5.14
N ARG A 317 24.84 8.63 -3.84
CA ARG A 317 25.87 7.81 -3.17
C ARG A 317 25.31 6.44 -2.85
N PRO A 318 26.10 5.37 -2.98
CA PRO A 318 25.72 4.05 -2.49
C PRO A 318 25.42 4.07 -0.98
N PRO A 319 24.48 3.23 -0.52
CA PRO A 319 24.21 3.08 0.90
C PRO A 319 25.48 2.61 1.64
N GLN A 320 25.71 3.17 2.82
CA GLN A 320 26.76 2.71 3.71
C GLN A 320 26.13 1.97 4.88
N TYR A 321 26.66 0.80 5.20
CA TYR A 321 26.16 -0.04 6.27
C TYR A 321 27.19 -0.17 7.40
N PRO A 322 26.75 -0.23 8.67
CA PRO A 322 27.63 -0.61 9.76
C PRO A 322 28.26 -1.98 9.51
N LEU A 323 29.49 -2.17 9.98
CA LEU A 323 30.19 -3.43 9.84
C LEU A 323 29.37 -4.58 10.46
N GLY A 324 29.21 -5.67 9.71
CA GLY A 324 28.44 -6.85 10.14
C GLY A 324 26.92 -6.68 10.18
N ALA A 325 26.39 -5.51 9.78
CA ALA A 325 24.94 -5.27 9.81
C ALA A 325 24.20 -5.82 8.58
N VAL A 326 24.88 -6.06 7.48
CA VAL A 326 24.27 -6.60 6.26
C VAL A 326 24.32 -8.11 6.27
N ALA A 327 23.24 -8.75 5.78
CA ALA A 327 23.21 -10.19 5.56
C ALA A 327 24.42 -10.63 4.73
N SER A 328 25.14 -11.65 5.21
CA SER A 328 26.31 -12.17 4.53
C SER A 328 25.89 -13.06 3.38
N ALA A 329 26.34 -12.77 2.17
CA ALA A 329 26.18 -13.69 1.06
C ALA A 329 26.88 -15.02 1.39
N LYS A 330 26.15 -16.13 1.32
CA LYS A 330 26.80 -17.46 1.22
C LYS A 330 27.35 -17.55 -0.20
N GLU A 331 28.57 -18.02 -0.36
CA GLU A 331 29.19 -18.22 -1.67
C GLU A 331 28.18 -18.89 -2.62
N ALA A 332 27.79 -18.18 -3.67
CA ALA A 332 26.93 -18.73 -4.68
C ALA A 332 27.67 -19.87 -5.38
N PRO A 333 27.02 -21.00 -5.68
CA PRO A 333 27.62 -22.01 -6.56
C PRO A 333 28.02 -21.31 -7.86
N THR A 334 29.26 -21.43 -8.24
CA THR A 334 29.83 -20.91 -9.49
C THR A 334 28.96 -21.37 -10.66
N GLY A 335 28.23 -20.46 -11.29
CA GLY A 335 27.42 -20.77 -12.47
C GLY A 335 26.23 -19.88 -12.76
N VAL A 336 25.79 -19.05 -11.82
CA VAL A 336 24.76 -18.04 -12.09
C VAL A 336 25.43 -16.67 -12.06
N ALA A 337 25.48 -16.00 -13.21
CA ALA A 337 25.99 -14.65 -13.32
C ALA A 337 25.37 -13.80 -12.22
N GLY A 338 26.17 -13.40 -11.26
CA GLY A 338 25.76 -12.55 -10.15
C GLY A 338 25.22 -11.25 -10.74
N HIS A 339 23.91 -11.06 -10.65
CA HIS A 339 23.35 -9.75 -10.89
C HIS A 339 23.91 -8.85 -9.81
N SER A 340 24.83 -7.95 -10.19
CA SER A 340 25.33 -6.93 -9.29
C SER A 340 24.12 -6.26 -8.63
N ASN A 341 24.08 -6.18 -7.31
CA ASN A 341 23.02 -5.54 -6.54
C ASN A 341 22.97 -4.00 -6.74
N ARG A 342 23.67 -3.50 -7.74
CA ARG A 342 23.69 -2.10 -8.10
C ARG A 342 22.76 -1.85 -9.26
N THR A 343 21.66 -1.18 -9.01
CA THR A 343 20.94 -0.43 -10.01
C THR A 343 21.61 0.93 -10.12
N GLU A 344 22.23 1.19 -11.24
CA GLU A 344 22.51 2.58 -11.60
C GLU A 344 21.17 3.32 -11.63
N ARG A 345 21.08 4.41 -10.85
CA ARG A 345 20.01 5.39 -11.05
C ARG A 345 20.00 5.71 -12.54
N PRO A 346 18.87 5.72 -13.23
CA PRO A 346 18.85 6.22 -14.59
C PRO A 346 19.27 7.69 -14.52
N ARG A 347 20.56 7.94 -14.67
CA ARG A 347 21.00 9.23 -15.21
C ARG A 347 20.22 9.34 -16.49
N ALA A 348 19.62 10.49 -16.76
CA ALA A 348 18.88 10.74 -17.99
C ALA A 348 19.83 10.58 -19.20
N THR A 349 20.25 9.35 -19.47
CA THR A 349 20.93 8.91 -20.66
C THR A 349 19.84 8.35 -21.56
N ALA A 350 19.77 8.92 -22.75
CA ALA A 350 18.83 8.58 -23.78
C ALA A 350 18.53 7.08 -23.81
N SER A 351 17.27 6.73 -23.52
CA SER A 351 16.66 5.46 -23.81
C SER A 351 17.03 5.00 -25.22
N SER A 352 17.19 3.68 -25.40
CA SER A 352 17.12 3.03 -26.71
C SER A 352 16.15 3.79 -27.62
N ASN A 353 16.67 4.36 -28.71
CA ASN A 353 15.92 5.22 -29.62
C ASN A 353 14.54 4.65 -29.90
N PRO A 354 13.43 5.29 -29.46
CA PRO A 354 12.11 4.89 -29.90
C PRO A 354 12.08 4.97 -31.45
N PRO A 355 11.27 4.17 -32.12
CA PRO A 355 11.18 4.18 -33.57
C PRO A 355 10.93 5.61 -34.03
N ALA A 356 11.77 6.11 -34.91
CA ALA A 356 11.75 7.50 -35.34
C ALA A 356 10.36 7.85 -35.89
N VAL A 357 9.67 8.77 -35.24
CA VAL A 357 8.38 9.32 -35.70
C VAL A 357 8.63 10.14 -36.94
N LYS A 358 8.25 9.60 -38.11
CA LYS A 358 8.60 10.16 -39.44
C LYS A 358 7.50 11.03 -40.05
N THR A 359 6.27 10.98 -39.50
CA THR A 359 5.12 11.69 -40.07
C THR A 359 4.39 12.50 -38.99
N ALA A 360 3.71 13.57 -39.38
CA ALA A 360 2.87 14.36 -38.48
C ALA A 360 1.75 13.52 -37.82
N ALA A 361 1.09 12.67 -38.61
CA ALA A 361 0.04 11.79 -38.10
C ALA A 361 0.55 10.79 -37.02
N ALA A 362 1.75 10.24 -37.21
CA ALA A 362 2.38 9.38 -36.21
C ALA A 362 2.75 10.17 -34.94
N LEU A 363 3.16 11.43 -35.08
CA LEU A 363 3.45 12.32 -33.96
C LEU A 363 2.17 12.64 -33.19
N GLU A 364 1.08 12.99 -33.85
CA GLU A 364 -0.22 13.24 -33.22
C GLU A 364 -0.74 12.01 -32.46
N SER A 365 -0.62 10.81 -33.05
CA SER A 365 -0.98 9.56 -32.39
C SER A 365 -0.17 9.32 -31.12
N LEU A 366 1.14 9.57 -31.17
CA LEU A 366 2.02 9.43 -30.00
C LEU A 366 1.70 10.47 -28.93
N MET A 367 1.43 11.72 -29.31
CA MET A 367 0.98 12.76 -28.38
C MET A 367 -0.29 12.37 -27.68
N ALA A 368 -1.33 11.98 -28.40
CA ALA A 368 -2.62 11.57 -27.83
C ALA A 368 -2.47 10.33 -26.90
N ALA A 369 -1.62 9.39 -27.24
CA ALA A 369 -1.33 8.23 -26.36
C ALA A 369 -0.59 8.67 -25.08
N THR A 370 0.36 9.61 -25.20
CA THR A 370 1.10 10.14 -24.05
C THR A 370 0.20 10.93 -23.12
N GLU A 371 -0.66 11.79 -23.65
CA GLU A 371 -1.66 12.55 -22.89
C GLU A 371 -2.56 11.61 -22.09
N ARG A 372 -3.13 10.59 -22.71
CA ARG A 372 -3.95 9.58 -22.01
C ARG A 372 -3.18 8.84 -20.91
N SER A 373 -1.89 8.53 -21.13
CA SER A 373 -1.06 7.89 -20.10
C SER A 373 -0.84 8.81 -18.90
N VAL A 374 -0.58 10.09 -19.13
CA VAL A 374 -0.45 11.10 -18.07
C VAL A 374 -1.77 11.29 -17.32
N GLU A 375 -2.89 11.42 -18.03
CA GLU A 375 -4.22 11.55 -17.43
C GLU A 375 -4.55 10.36 -16.52
N ARG A 376 -4.25 9.13 -16.95
CA ARG A 376 -4.46 7.94 -16.15
C ARG A 376 -3.56 7.90 -14.90
N SER A 377 -2.32 8.34 -15.01
CA SER A 377 -1.41 8.45 -13.87
C SER A 377 -1.89 9.51 -12.87
N MET A 378 -2.36 10.66 -13.36
CA MET A 378 -2.96 11.69 -12.50
C MET A 378 -4.25 11.19 -11.82
N ALA A 379 -5.07 10.44 -12.53
CA ALA A 379 -6.28 9.82 -11.99
C ALA A 379 -5.97 8.79 -10.90
N TYR A 380 -4.91 7.99 -11.06
CA TYR A 380 -4.44 7.06 -10.05
C TYR A 380 -4.10 7.79 -8.74
N HIS A 381 -3.27 8.84 -8.80
CA HIS A 381 -2.89 9.59 -7.61
C HIS A 381 -4.02 10.40 -7.00
N ALA A 382 -4.96 10.89 -7.82
CA ALA A 382 -6.18 11.52 -7.32
C ALA A 382 -7.05 10.52 -6.54
N ALA A 383 -7.21 9.30 -7.05
CA ALA A 383 -7.96 8.24 -6.39
C ALA A 383 -7.27 7.78 -5.08
N GLU A 384 -5.93 7.68 -5.08
CA GLU A 384 -5.14 7.40 -3.88
C GLU A 384 -5.33 8.49 -2.83
N ASN A 385 -5.18 9.77 -3.19
CA ASN A 385 -5.38 10.90 -2.31
C ASN A 385 -6.80 10.90 -1.70
N LEU A 386 -7.83 10.60 -2.48
CA LEU A 386 -9.21 10.51 -1.97
C LEU A 386 -9.38 9.42 -0.93
N ALA A 387 -8.90 8.21 -1.24
CA ALA A 387 -9.00 7.07 -0.33
C ALA A 387 -8.27 7.32 0.99
N THR A 388 -7.08 7.92 0.92
CA THR A 388 -6.26 8.18 2.09
C THR A 388 -6.72 9.41 2.89
N ALA A 389 -7.17 10.48 2.23
CA ALA A 389 -7.73 11.66 2.88
C ALA A 389 -9.00 11.35 3.68
N TYR A 390 -9.81 10.39 3.20
CA TYR A 390 -10.97 9.90 3.95
C TYR A 390 -10.59 9.50 5.39
N GLY A 391 -9.54 8.68 5.55
CA GLY A 391 -9.08 8.25 6.87
C GLY A 391 -8.68 9.42 7.76
N TYR A 392 -7.98 10.41 7.22
CA TYR A 392 -7.59 11.60 7.99
C TYR A 392 -8.77 12.48 8.40
N TYR A 393 -9.74 12.70 7.51
CA TYR A 393 -10.90 13.52 7.81
C TYR A 393 -11.83 12.85 8.84
N ILE A 394 -12.05 11.54 8.73
CA ILE A 394 -12.88 10.81 9.71
C ILE A 394 -12.23 10.82 11.10
N ASP A 395 -10.91 10.69 11.19
CA ASP A 395 -10.15 10.74 12.45
C ASP A 395 -10.18 12.12 13.10
N ALA A 396 -10.24 13.17 12.29
CA ALA A 396 -10.37 14.54 12.76
C ALA A 396 -11.83 14.91 13.12
N PHE A 397 -12.82 14.06 12.84
CA PHE A 397 -14.26 14.34 12.95
C PHE A 397 -14.68 15.53 12.07
N ALA A 398 -13.99 15.70 10.96
CA ALA A 398 -14.25 16.71 9.94
C ALA A 398 -15.36 16.22 9.00
N TRP A 399 -16.61 16.23 9.49
CA TRP A 399 -17.73 15.57 8.80
C TRP A 399 -18.11 16.23 7.48
N ASP A 400 -18.00 17.54 7.41
CA ASP A 400 -18.26 18.28 6.18
C ASP A 400 -17.19 17.98 5.14
N GLU A 401 -15.93 17.97 5.52
CA GLU A 401 -14.82 17.58 4.66
C GLU A 401 -14.91 16.11 4.24
N THR A 402 -15.25 15.22 5.17
CA THR A 402 -15.45 13.80 4.86
C THR A 402 -16.57 13.60 3.84
N ALA A 403 -17.68 14.32 3.96
CA ALA A 403 -18.77 14.24 2.98
C ALA A 403 -18.41 14.88 1.63
N ASN A 404 -17.65 15.98 1.65
CA ASN A 404 -17.27 16.74 0.45
C ASN A 404 -16.31 16.03 -0.49
N ILE A 405 -15.61 14.98 -0.05
CA ILE A 405 -14.82 14.13 -0.95
C ILE A 405 -15.67 13.16 -1.77
N PHE A 406 -16.96 12.99 -1.46
CA PHE A 406 -17.88 12.19 -2.26
C PHE A 406 -18.51 13.00 -3.39
N SER A 407 -18.91 12.34 -4.47
CA SER A 407 -19.75 12.92 -5.51
C SER A 407 -21.17 13.24 -4.97
N ARG A 408 -21.93 14.08 -5.64
CA ARG A 408 -23.28 14.49 -5.20
C ARG A 408 -24.17 13.29 -4.87
N ASP A 409 -24.18 12.31 -5.78
CA ASP A 409 -24.97 11.08 -5.67
C ASP A 409 -24.10 9.90 -5.16
N GLY A 410 -22.95 10.20 -4.57
CA GLY A 410 -22.07 9.21 -3.99
C GLY A 410 -22.74 8.45 -2.85
N TRP A 411 -22.28 7.23 -2.61
CA TRP A 411 -22.82 6.40 -1.54
C TRP A 411 -21.70 5.88 -0.63
N LYS A 412 -22.09 5.62 0.61
CA LYS A 412 -21.23 5.00 1.61
C LYS A 412 -21.97 3.85 2.27
N GLU A 413 -21.43 2.66 2.15
CA GLU A 413 -21.91 1.50 2.88
C GLU A 413 -21.23 1.43 4.25
N LEU A 414 -21.99 1.09 5.25
CA LEU A 414 -21.54 0.81 6.58
C LEU A 414 -21.81 -0.67 6.87
N SER A 415 -20.76 -1.44 7.10
CA SER A 415 -20.83 -2.88 7.39
C SER A 415 -21.89 -3.19 8.43
N TYR A 416 -22.69 -4.22 8.20
CA TYR A 416 -23.81 -4.70 9.04
C TYR A 416 -25.01 -3.75 9.15
N VAL A 417 -24.97 -2.57 8.51
CA VAL A 417 -26.03 -1.56 8.62
C VAL A 417 -26.74 -1.36 7.30
N GLY A 418 -26.03 -0.95 6.27
CA GLY A 418 -26.56 -0.62 4.95
C GLY A 418 -25.92 0.61 4.35
N THR A 419 -26.53 1.14 3.28
CA THR A 419 -25.96 2.17 2.43
C THR A 419 -26.66 3.50 2.60
N TYR A 420 -25.89 4.56 2.80
CA TYR A 420 -26.31 5.97 2.82
C TYR A 420 -25.97 6.61 1.47
N VAL A 421 -26.93 7.32 0.84
CA VAL A 421 -26.80 7.85 -0.51
C VAL A 421 -26.87 9.37 -0.52
N GLY A 422 -25.89 9.99 -1.15
CA GLY A 422 -25.72 11.45 -1.24
C GLY A 422 -24.93 12.03 -0.06
N ARG A 423 -24.22 13.14 -0.35
CA ARG A 423 -23.31 13.80 0.61
C ARG A 423 -23.96 14.10 1.95
N GLU A 424 -25.19 14.64 1.94
CA GLU A 424 -25.87 15.01 3.18
C GLU A 424 -26.20 13.80 4.05
N ARG A 425 -26.69 12.72 3.44
CA ARG A 425 -26.98 11.48 4.15
C ARG A 425 -25.72 10.83 4.71
N ILE A 426 -24.62 10.87 3.95
CA ILE A 426 -23.29 10.41 4.40
C ILE A 426 -22.86 11.24 5.60
N ARG A 427 -22.91 12.57 5.53
CA ARG A 427 -22.55 13.49 6.62
C ARG A 427 -23.36 13.20 7.90
N GLN A 428 -24.66 13.05 7.78
CA GLN A 428 -25.54 12.77 8.91
C GLN A 428 -25.28 11.40 9.52
N SER A 429 -24.98 10.38 8.70
CA SER A 429 -24.63 9.05 9.19
C SER A 429 -23.36 9.05 10.05
N LEU A 430 -22.36 9.87 9.67
CA LEU A 430 -21.13 10.04 10.46
C LEU A 430 -21.43 10.72 11.80
N LYS A 431 -22.22 11.79 11.81
CA LYS A 431 -22.66 12.47 13.05
C LYS A 431 -23.48 11.56 13.97
N ALA A 432 -24.33 10.71 13.38
CA ALA A 432 -25.12 9.77 14.17
C ALA A 432 -24.29 8.63 14.77
N ARG A 433 -23.17 8.26 14.12
CA ARG A 433 -22.30 7.17 14.58
C ARG A 433 -21.30 7.59 15.65
N TYR A 434 -20.75 8.78 15.53
CA TYR A 434 -19.69 9.26 16.38
C TYR A 434 -20.17 10.38 17.30
N PRO A 435 -19.61 10.50 18.51
CA PRO A 435 -19.97 11.60 19.41
C PRO A 435 -19.64 12.96 18.77
N ASP A 436 -20.60 13.89 18.84
CA ASP A 436 -20.45 15.24 18.34
C ASP A 436 -20.82 16.24 19.46
N PRO A 437 -19.92 17.13 19.89
CA PRO A 437 -18.54 17.31 19.40
C PRO A 437 -17.63 16.14 19.77
N LYS A 438 -16.48 16.02 19.06
CA LYS A 438 -15.46 15.02 19.36
C LYS A 438 -15.08 15.09 20.84
N SER A 439 -15.27 13.99 21.56
CA SER A 439 -14.77 13.90 22.92
C SER A 439 -13.24 14.06 22.91
N PRO A 440 -12.68 14.94 23.74
CA PRO A 440 -11.22 15.11 23.83
C PRO A 440 -10.50 13.85 24.32
N ASN A 441 -11.26 12.90 24.87
CA ASN A 441 -10.76 11.63 25.39
C ASN A 441 -11.00 10.47 24.41
N PHE A 442 -11.51 10.72 23.20
CA PHE A 442 -11.69 9.68 22.18
C PHE A 442 -10.57 9.72 21.15
N PHE A 443 -9.98 8.56 20.92
CA PHE A 443 -8.93 8.35 19.92
C PHE A 443 -9.45 7.41 18.83
N THR A 444 -9.22 7.76 17.59
CA THR A 444 -9.43 6.86 16.44
C THR A 444 -8.41 7.18 15.36
N LEU A 445 -7.96 6.16 14.66
CA LEU A 445 -6.97 6.25 13.59
C LEU A 445 -7.30 5.24 12.51
N HIS A 446 -7.88 5.71 11.40
CA HIS A 446 -8.21 4.92 10.23
C HIS A 446 -7.04 4.94 9.25
N GLN A 447 -6.17 3.96 9.34
CA GLN A 447 -5.07 3.82 8.37
C GLN A 447 -5.58 3.10 7.13
N VAL A 448 -5.70 3.85 6.03
CA VAL A 448 -6.07 3.31 4.71
C VAL A 448 -4.78 3.03 3.94
N VAL A 449 -4.43 1.77 3.78
CA VAL A 449 -3.12 1.32 3.28
C VAL A 449 -3.27 0.29 2.17
N GLN A 450 -2.16 -0.01 1.47
CA GLN A 450 -2.06 -1.05 0.46
C GLN A 450 -3.09 -0.89 -0.68
N PRO A 451 -3.20 0.29 -1.31
CA PRO A 451 -4.19 0.48 -2.36
C PRO A 451 -3.82 -0.28 -3.64
N VAL A 452 -4.80 -0.95 -4.25
CA VAL A 452 -4.78 -1.45 -5.62
C VAL A 452 -5.79 -0.63 -6.41
N ILE A 453 -5.31 0.17 -7.35
CA ILE A 453 -6.13 1.16 -8.06
C ILE A 453 -6.10 0.90 -9.55
N HIS A 454 -7.28 0.77 -10.14
CA HIS A 454 -7.46 0.61 -11.58
C HIS A 454 -8.26 1.77 -12.14
N VAL A 455 -7.66 2.49 -13.08
CA VAL A 455 -8.27 3.63 -13.77
C VAL A 455 -8.79 3.15 -15.13
N SER A 456 -10.02 3.57 -15.48
CA SER A 456 -10.60 3.28 -16.79
C SER A 456 -9.77 3.83 -17.95
N ALA A 457 -9.95 3.29 -19.14
CA ALA A 457 -9.20 3.70 -20.34
C ALA A 457 -9.39 5.17 -20.71
N ASP A 458 -10.56 5.72 -20.39
CA ASP A 458 -10.93 7.14 -20.62
C ASP A 458 -10.51 8.07 -19.47
N ALA A 459 -9.84 7.53 -18.45
CA ALA A 459 -9.42 8.24 -17.23
C ALA A 459 -10.58 8.96 -16.51
N ARG A 460 -11.82 8.45 -16.57
CA ARG A 460 -12.99 9.08 -15.93
C ARG A 460 -13.52 8.34 -14.71
N ASN A 461 -13.15 7.07 -14.55
CA ASN A 461 -13.55 6.20 -13.46
C ASN A 461 -12.34 5.51 -12.86
N ALA A 462 -12.38 5.27 -11.55
CA ALA A 462 -11.40 4.44 -10.87
C ALA A 462 -12.07 3.48 -9.89
N LYS A 463 -11.46 2.31 -9.72
CA LYS A 463 -11.78 1.33 -8.69
C LYS A 463 -10.59 1.23 -7.74
N ILE A 464 -10.87 1.15 -6.45
CA ILE A 464 -9.86 1.23 -5.40
C ILE A 464 -10.15 0.13 -4.38
N ARG A 465 -9.28 -0.88 -4.30
CA ARG A 465 -9.22 -1.76 -3.15
C ARG A 465 -8.20 -1.20 -2.18
N ALA A 466 -8.54 -1.11 -0.89
CA ALA A 466 -7.60 -0.70 0.13
C ALA A 466 -7.89 -1.43 1.44
N ARG A 467 -6.88 -1.55 2.29
CA ARG A 467 -7.02 -2.12 3.62
C ARG A 467 -7.30 -1.03 4.64
N LEU A 468 -8.28 -1.27 5.51
CA LEU A 468 -8.44 -0.56 6.76
C LEU A 468 -7.64 -1.27 7.84
N PHE A 469 -6.75 -0.54 8.49
CA PHE A 469 -6.12 -0.95 9.74
C PHE A 469 -6.38 0.15 10.77
N GLN A 470 -7.32 -0.10 11.68
CA GLN A 470 -7.82 0.94 12.59
C GLN A 470 -7.44 0.65 14.03
N MET A 471 -7.09 1.71 14.72
CA MET A 471 -6.90 1.78 16.16
C MET A 471 -7.93 2.73 16.74
N GLY A 472 -8.52 2.42 17.90
CA GLY A 472 -9.48 3.34 18.50
C GLY A 472 -9.86 2.97 19.93
N GLY A 473 -10.48 3.94 20.61
CA GLY A 473 -11.00 3.77 21.97
C GLY A 473 -10.90 5.05 22.80
N PRO A 474 -11.32 5.01 24.07
CA PRO A 474 -11.09 6.10 25.00
C PRO A 474 -9.59 6.29 25.25
N SER A 475 -9.13 7.52 25.27
CA SER A 475 -7.73 7.85 25.59
C SER A 475 -7.38 7.36 27.00
N GLY A 476 -6.36 6.51 27.10
CA GLY A 476 -5.95 5.86 28.34
C GLY A 476 -6.88 4.73 28.83
N GLY A 477 -7.94 4.42 28.09
CA GLY A 477 -8.89 3.34 28.36
C GLY A 477 -8.65 2.10 27.51
N GLU A 478 -9.66 1.22 27.42
CA GLU A 478 -9.59 0.05 26.58
C GLU A 478 -9.63 0.41 25.09
N GLY A 479 -8.57 0.08 24.39
CA GLY A 479 -8.43 0.26 22.94
C GLY A 479 -8.92 -0.94 22.16
N THR A 480 -9.14 -0.73 20.87
CA THR A 480 -9.60 -1.74 19.92
C THR A 480 -8.78 -1.66 18.64
N TRP A 481 -8.35 -2.81 18.14
CA TRP A 481 -7.92 -3.00 16.76
C TRP A 481 -9.11 -3.39 15.90
N LEU A 482 -9.15 -2.88 14.68
CA LEU A 482 -10.14 -3.27 13.69
C LEU A 482 -9.48 -3.36 12.32
N ALA A 483 -9.76 -4.43 11.60
CA ALA A 483 -9.33 -4.62 10.22
C ALA A 483 -10.54 -4.70 9.28
N GLY A 484 -10.33 -4.30 8.03
CA GLY A 484 -11.35 -4.34 7.00
C GLY A 484 -10.77 -4.13 5.61
N ILE A 485 -11.60 -4.34 4.61
CA ILE A 485 -11.28 -4.11 3.20
C ILE A 485 -12.26 -3.09 2.63
N TYR A 486 -11.73 -2.09 1.98
CA TYR A 486 -12.48 -1.16 1.14
C TYR A 486 -12.51 -1.66 -0.30
N GLU A 487 -13.68 -1.61 -0.95
CA GLU A 487 -13.87 -1.67 -2.39
C GLU A 487 -14.58 -0.41 -2.85
N ASN A 488 -13.80 0.62 -3.11
CA ASN A 488 -14.29 1.95 -3.41
C ASN A 488 -14.33 2.23 -4.92
N SER A 489 -15.09 3.23 -5.30
CA SER A 489 -15.10 3.78 -6.65
C SER A 489 -14.98 5.29 -6.63
N ALA A 490 -14.36 5.84 -7.68
CA ALA A 490 -14.21 7.28 -7.86
C ALA A 490 -14.55 7.69 -9.30
N VAL A 491 -15.01 8.92 -9.45
CA VAL A 491 -15.40 9.53 -10.73
C VAL A 491 -14.95 10.99 -10.78
N ILE A 492 -14.91 11.57 -11.98
CA ILE A 492 -14.75 13.02 -12.13
C ILE A 492 -16.11 13.69 -12.04
N GLU A 493 -16.25 14.63 -11.10
CA GLU A 493 -17.39 15.53 -10.97
C GLU A 493 -16.87 16.98 -11.00
N ASP A 494 -17.37 17.79 -11.91
CA ASP A 494 -16.98 19.19 -12.09
C ASP A 494 -15.43 19.38 -12.17
N GLY A 495 -14.76 18.51 -12.95
CA GLY A 495 -13.31 18.54 -13.16
C GLY A 495 -12.46 18.14 -11.94
N THR A 496 -13.07 17.55 -10.93
CA THR A 496 -12.39 17.07 -9.72
C THR A 496 -12.77 15.62 -9.44
N TRP A 497 -11.81 14.79 -9.10
CA TRP A 497 -12.08 13.43 -8.69
C TRP A 497 -12.81 13.39 -7.35
N LYS A 498 -13.82 12.54 -7.25
CA LYS A 498 -14.66 12.34 -6.07
C LYS A 498 -14.93 10.84 -5.86
N LEU A 499 -15.11 10.42 -4.63
CA LEU A 499 -15.60 9.08 -4.33
C LEU A 499 -17.06 8.95 -4.79
N SER A 500 -17.34 8.05 -5.71
CA SER A 500 -18.70 7.73 -6.14
C SER A 500 -19.32 6.60 -5.33
N GLY A 501 -18.49 5.82 -4.64
CA GLY A 501 -18.93 4.76 -3.76
C GLY A 501 -17.85 4.34 -2.79
N MET A 502 -18.26 4.03 -1.58
CA MET A 502 -17.41 3.44 -0.56
C MET A 502 -18.10 2.25 0.06
N ASP A 503 -17.47 1.10 -0.08
CA ASP A 503 -17.87 -0.17 0.49
C ASP A 503 -16.80 -0.63 1.47
N LEU A 504 -17.18 -0.91 2.70
CA LEU A 504 -16.26 -1.36 3.76
C LEU A 504 -16.77 -2.63 4.39
N ASP A 505 -16.00 -3.68 4.23
CA ASP A 505 -16.20 -4.95 4.92
C ASP A 505 -15.21 -5.12 6.08
N TYR A 506 -15.71 -5.23 7.30
CA TYR A 506 -14.88 -5.57 8.45
C TYR A 506 -14.49 -7.03 8.42
N THR A 507 -13.21 -7.31 8.60
CA THR A 507 -12.68 -8.69 8.65
C THR A 507 -12.58 -9.23 10.07
N TRP A 508 -12.08 -8.42 11.00
CA TRP A 508 -12.02 -8.79 12.41
C TRP A 508 -11.90 -7.55 13.30
N THR A 509 -12.23 -7.74 14.59
CA THR A 509 -12.08 -6.73 15.65
C THR A 509 -11.50 -7.41 16.89
N ALA A 510 -10.48 -6.80 17.50
CA ALA A 510 -9.80 -7.34 18.68
C ALA A 510 -9.49 -6.23 19.69
N PRO A 511 -9.40 -6.54 21.01
CA PRO A 511 -8.93 -5.56 21.99
C PRO A 511 -7.46 -5.22 21.74
N ALA A 512 -7.04 -4.02 22.13
CA ALA A 512 -5.65 -3.58 21.98
C ALA A 512 -4.71 -4.50 22.75
N ARG A 513 -5.05 -4.84 23.98
CA ARG A 513 -4.32 -5.80 24.80
C ARG A 513 -4.70 -7.24 24.45
N GLY A 514 -3.71 -8.05 24.13
CA GLY A 514 -3.87 -9.44 23.70
C GLY A 514 -4.23 -9.60 22.23
N GLY A 515 -4.53 -8.52 21.53
CA GLY A 515 -4.71 -8.48 20.07
C GLY A 515 -5.68 -9.56 19.57
N TRP A 516 -5.35 -10.14 18.44
CA TRP A 516 -6.17 -11.14 17.75
C TRP A 516 -6.23 -12.53 18.39
N VAL A 517 -5.52 -12.79 19.50
CA VAL A 517 -5.81 -13.94 20.36
C VAL A 517 -7.24 -13.85 20.95
N ARG A 518 -7.76 -12.63 21.06
CA ARG A 518 -9.06 -12.30 21.68
C ARG A 518 -10.02 -11.64 20.70
N VAL A 519 -10.05 -12.09 19.45
CA VAL A 519 -10.96 -11.54 18.43
C VAL A 519 -12.41 -11.67 18.91
N LYS A 520 -13.16 -10.58 18.71
CA LYS A 520 -14.60 -10.55 18.98
C LYS A 520 -15.38 -11.22 17.86
N THR A 521 -16.31 -12.09 18.22
CA THR A 521 -17.10 -12.89 17.27
C THR A 521 -18.40 -12.23 16.82
N ALA A 522 -18.63 -10.96 17.17
CA ALA A 522 -19.84 -10.22 16.80
C ALA A 522 -19.51 -8.78 16.42
N PRO A 523 -20.34 -8.16 15.55
CA PRO A 523 -20.25 -6.73 15.28
C PRO A 523 -20.37 -5.94 16.58
N THR A 524 -19.69 -4.79 16.64
CA THR A 524 -19.77 -3.92 17.82
C THR A 524 -21.20 -3.39 17.98
N ALA A 525 -21.71 -3.39 19.20
CA ALA A 525 -23.05 -2.91 19.52
C ALA A 525 -23.35 -1.48 18.98
N PRO A 526 -22.41 -0.51 19.02
CA PRO A 526 -22.62 0.81 18.41
C PRO A 526 -22.84 0.77 16.89
N THR A 527 -22.23 -0.17 16.19
CA THR A 527 -22.40 -0.30 14.73
C THR A 527 -23.81 -0.75 14.37
N VAL A 528 -24.39 -1.64 15.16
CA VAL A 528 -25.78 -2.13 14.94
C VAL A 528 -26.82 -1.12 15.43
N ALA A 529 -26.53 -0.36 16.48
CA ALA A 529 -27.45 0.60 17.07
C ALA A 529 -27.82 1.72 16.10
N ILE A 530 -26.91 2.17 15.24
CA ILE A 530 -27.18 3.22 14.26
C ILE A 530 -28.28 2.84 13.27
N ALA A 531 -28.43 1.56 12.92
CA ALA A 531 -29.50 1.12 12.03
C ALA A 531 -30.91 1.45 12.57
N LYS A 532 -31.05 1.58 13.90
CA LYS A 532 -32.31 1.94 14.56
C LYS A 532 -32.48 3.44 14.71
N THR A 533 -31.42 4.16 15.06
CA THR A 533 -31.46 5.62 15.35
C THR A 533 -31.36 6.47 14.10
N PHE A 534 -30.64 5.99 13.10
CA PHE A 534 -30.47 6.65 11.80
C PHE A 534 -30.44 5.57 10.70
N PRO A 535 -31.59 5.09 10.23
CA PRO A 535 -31.67 3.98 9.30
C PRO A 535 -31.01 4.31 7.95
N PRO A 536 -30.38 3.32 7.29
CA PRO A 536 -29.80 3.49 5.97
C PRO A 536 -30.90 3.69 4.89
N ASP A 537 -30.51 4.28 3.76
CA ASP A 537 -31.41 4.48 2.63
C ASP A 537 -31.64 3.20 1.83
N ARG A 538 -30.67 2.28 1.87
CA ARG A 538 -30.72 1.00 1.17
C ARG A 538 -30.09 -0.09 2.04
N PRO A 539 -30.51 -1.37 1.86
CA PRO A 539 -29.84 -2.50 2.50
C PRO A 539 -28.39 -2.61 2.02
N LEU A 540 -27.63 -3.49 2.63
CA LEU A 540 -26.28 -3.86 2.19
C LEU A 540 -26.31 -4.28 0.70
N ARG A 541 -25.30 -3.89 -0.04
CA ARG A 541 -25.22 -4.15 -1.49
C ARG A 541 -24.79 -5.57 -1.82
N GLY A 542 -24.09 -6.22 -0.91
CA GLY A 542 -23.64 -7.59 -1.05
C GLY A 542 -24.31 -8.54 -0.06
N SER A 543 -23.77 -9.73 0.05
CA SER A 543 -24.11 -10.63 1.15
C SER A 543 -23.62 -10.02 2.46
N ILE A 544 -24.36 -10.26 3.56
CA ILE A 544 -23.87 -9.88 4.89
C ILE A 544 -22.54 -10.60 5.13
N THR A 545 -21.49 -9.82 5.36
CA THR A 545 -20.19 -10.33 5.80
C THR A 545 -20.38 -11.13 7.07
N PRO A 546 -20.13 -12.44 7.07
CA PRO A 546 -20.20 -13.19 8.31
C PRO A 546 -19.10 -12.69 9.25
N PRO A 547 -19.42 -12.43 10.54
CA PRO A 547 -18.40 -12.00 11.47
C PRO A 547 -17.41 -13.14 11.71
N PHE A 548 -16.15 -12.77 12.05
CA PHE A 548 -15.19 -13.73 12.58
C PHE A 548 -15.86 -14.65 13.64
N PRO A 549 -15.63 -15.98 13.69
CA PRO A 549 -14.50 -16.69 13.05
C PRO A 549 -14.72 -17.17 11.62
N LYS A 550 -15.87 -16.90 11.01
CA LYS A 550 -16.12 -17.34 9.64
C LYS A 550 -15.21 -16.60 8.67
N VAL A 551 -14.74 -17.32 7.67
CA VAL A 551 -13.97 -16.72 6.58
C VAL A 551 -14.88 -15.86 5.73
N HIS A 552 -14.44 -14.65 5.49
CA HIS A 552 -15.14 -13.69 4.67
C HIS A 552 -14.29 -13.29 3.47
N ASP A 553 -14.87 -13.44 2.31
CA ASP A 553 -14.22 -13.11 1.04
C ASP A 553 -14.86 -11.84 0.46
N VAL A 554 -14.09 -10.75 0.49
CA VAL A 554 -14.44 -9.53 -0.22
C VAL A 554 -14.06 -9.70 -1.69
N ALA A 555 -15.04 -9.60 -2.58
CA ALA A 555 -14.82 -9.77 -4.00
C ALA A 555 -13.79 -8.78 -4.54
N PHE A 556 -12.89 -9.25 -5.39
CA PHE A 556 -11.91 -8.40 -6.05
C PHE A 556 -12.54 -7.66 -7.23
N HIS A 557 -12.30 -6.35 -7.36
CA HIS A 557 -12.70 -5.60 -8.55
C HIS A 557 -11.76 -5.83 -9.75
N TYR A 558 -10.69 -6.59 -9.57
CA TYR A 558 -9.66 -6.81 -10.57
C TYR A 558 -9.39 -8.30 -10.79
N ARG A 559 -8.88 -8.62 -11.96
CA ARG A 559 -8.36 -9.92 -12.30
C ARG A 559 -6.91 -10.06 -11.81
N ASN A 560 -6.44 -11.30 -11.70
CA ASN A 560 -5.01 -11.54 -11.44
C ASN A 560 -4.18 -10.74 -12.48
N PRO A 561 -3.29 -9.84 -12.03
CA PRO A 561 -2.61 -8.90 -12.94
C PRO A 561 -1.67 -9.56 -13.95
N VAL A 562 -1.33 -10.82 -13.74
CA VAL A 562 -0.44 -11.58 -14.63
C VAL A 562 -1.22 -12.54 -15.53
N SER A 563 -2.06 -13.39 -14.95
CA SER A 563 -2.80 -14.42 -15.71
C SER A 563 -4.08 -13.89 -16.36
N GLY A 564 -4.60 -12.77 -15.90
CA GLY A 564 -5.90 -12.22 -16.33
C GLY A 564 -7.12 -13.03 -15.84
N ARG A 565 -6.89 -14.09 -15.07
CA ARG A 565 -7.94 -14.93 -14.49
C ARG A 565 -8.62 -14.20 -13.32
N MET A 566 -9.91 -14.44 -13.09
CA MET A 566 -10.55 -14.01 -11.84
C MET A 566 -9.87 -14.74 -10.68
N PRO A 567 -9.51 -14.03 -9.59
CA PRO A 567 -8.95 -14.68 -8.42
C PRO A 567 -9.88 -15.78 -7.91
N ALA A 568 -9.30 -16.92 -7.61
CA ALA A 568 -10.06 -18.04 -7.05
C ALA A 568 -10.35 -17.71 -5.57
N VAL A 569 -11.62 -17.57 -5.25
CA VAL A 569 -12.07 -17.53 -3.86
C VAL A 569 -12.14 -18.96 -3.37
N LEU A 570 -11.22 -19.33 -2.50
CA LEU A 570 -11.22 -20.64 -1.89
C LEU A 570 -12.14 -20.60 -0.68
N LEU A 571 -13.32 -21.18 -0.82
CA LEU A 571 -14.15 -21.53 0.33
C LEU A 571 -13.50 -22.71 1.04
N PRO A 572 -13.47 -22.73 2.37
CA PRO A 572 -12.90 -23.84 3.15
C PRO A 572 -13.65 -25.15 2.91
#